data_714d93cf9a76b9e4688007ed019e1c97
#
_entry.id   714d93cf9a76b9e4688007ed019e1c97
#
_cell.length_a   1.000
_cell.length_b   1.000
_cell.length_c   1.000
_cell.angle_alpha   90.00
_cell.angle_beta   90.00
_cell.angle_gamma   90.00
#
_symmetry.space_group_name_H-M   'P 1'
#
loop_
_entity.id
_entity.type
_entity.pdbx_description
1 polymer ?
#
loop_
_entity_poly.entity_id
_entity_poly.type
_entity_poly.pdbx_seq_one_letter_code
_entity_poly.pdbx_strand_id
1 'polypeptide(L)'
;MLVSMTMYDLVIIGGGPAGAMLARLAGGRMRVLLVERRRLDRAPGGVGKCCGGLLAPDAQQVLAELGLGVPLSVLSGPQLFVVRSIDAEHNLERYYQRFYLNCDRELFDRWLISLAPGGVEMRFGCRLQGLEPRDDGVELILRDGDRTCTAHARLVVGADGANSLVRRLVFPAHPRPKVYLGLQEWYESDAALPYFSAIFDRSVTDFYAWTIPKGDHLIVGAALEPRADTAGKMARLREVLAAHGVRLGRLLRHEGALLHRPQQLGQLCPGSGRVALLGEAAGWISPSSAEGLSYAFRSAIALADALRDGPDGAAARYRAATTSLRRNIALKLLKSPFMYAPWLRGVIMRSGLQGVDVRQASE
;
A
#
# COMPACT_ATOMS: atom_id res chain seq x y z
N MET A 1 42.88 12.39 -6.64
CA MET A 1 41.83 12.43 -7.68
C MET A 1 40.51 12.66 -6.97
N LEU A 2 39.96 13.86 -7.09
CA LEU A 2 38.58 14.13 -6.67
C LEU A 2 37.68 13.30 -7.62
N VAL A 3 37.14 12.18 -7.12
CA VAL A 3 36.07 11.48 -7.81
C VAL A 3 34.92 12.48 -7.88
N SER A 4 34.60 12.95 -9.06
CA SER A 4 33.43 13.82 -9.30
C SER A 4 32.21 13.08 -8.77
N MET A 5 31.75 13.46 -7.58
CA MET A 5 30.56 12.87 -6.97
C MET A 5 29.35 13.28 -7.82
N THR A 6 28.78 12.29 -8.47
CA THR A 6 27.64 12.48 -9.33
C THR A 6 26.43 12.92 -8.52
N MET A 7 25.99 14.18 -8.70
CA MET A 7 24.77 14.68 -8.06
C MET A 7 23.54 14.27 -8.87
N TYR A 8 22.57 13.66 -8.25
CA TYR A 8 21.23 13.39 -8.80
C TYR A 8 20.31 14.58 -8.52
N ASP A 9 19.42 14.88 -9.44
CA ASP A 9 18.32 15.82 -9.15
C ASP A 9 17.36 15.20 -8.13
N LEU A 10 17.14 13.88 -8.24
CA LEU A 10 16.17 13.15 -7.45
C LEU A 10 16.70 11.75 -7.08
N VAL A 11 16.67 11.41 -5.79
CA VAL A 11 16.85 10.01 -5.32
C VAL A 11 15.56 9.53 -4.69
N ILE A 12 15.04 8.42 -5.20
CA ILE A 12 13.81 7.78 -4.74
C ILE A 12 14.16 6.53 -3.94
N ILE A 13 13.78 6.46 -2.68
CA ILE A 13 13.99 5.32 -1.80
C ILE A 13 12.70 4.49 -1.75
N GLY A 14 12.72 3.33 -2.39
CA GLY A 14 11.62 2.38 -2.50
C GLY A 14 11.01 2.32 -3.90
N GLY A 15 11.06 1.15 -4.53
CA GLY A 15 10.48 0.83 -5.85
C GLY A 15 9.07 0.24 -5.78
N GLY A 16 8.30 0.55 -4.71
CA GLY A 16 6.87 0.23 -4.66
C GLY A 16 6.03 1.17 -5.53
N PRO A 17 4.69 1.06 -5.52
CA PRO A 17 3.81 1.80 -6.42
C PRO A 17 4.03 3.32 -6.42
N ALA A 18 4.31 3.93 -5.27
CA ALA A 18 4.57 5.37 -5.20
C ALA A 18 5.89 5.76 -5.86
N GLY A 19 6.98 5.03 -5.55
CA GLY A 19 8.30 5.33 -6.10
C GLY A 19 8.41 5.00 -7.58
N ALA A 20 7.85 3.87 -8.02
CA ALA A 20 7.80 3.49 -9.44
C ALA A 20 7.02 4.51 -10.28
N MET A 21 5.86 4.96 -9.77
CA MET A 21 5.06 5.98 -10.44
C MET A 21 5.80 7.32 -10.54
N LEU A 22 6.49 7.74 -9.46
CA LEU A 22 7.29 8.96 -9.50
C LEU A 22 8.46 8.82 -10.48
N ALA A 23 9.16 7.68 -10.48
CA ALA A 23 10.27 7.42 -11.42
C ALA A 23 9.79 7.51 -12.88
N ARG A 24 8.60 6.96 -13.19
CA ARG A 24 7.97 7.09 -14.52
C ARG A 24 7.71 8.55 -14.88
N LEU A 25 7.16 9.34 -13.97
CA LEU A 25 6.71 10.71 -14.26
C LEU A 25 7.84 11.72 -14.30
N ALA A 26 8.92 11.54 -13.52
CA ALA A 26 10.05 12.47 -13.41
C ALA A 26 11.26 12.06 -14.26
N GLY A 27 11.44 10.77 -14.54
CA GLY A 27 12.68 10.20 -15.10
C GLY A 27 13.05 10.66 -16.51
N GLY A 28 12.10 11.17 -17.30
CA GLY A 28 12.39 11.71 -18.64
C GLY A 28 12.98 13.13 -18.66
N ARG A 29 13.00 13.83 -17.52
CA ARG A 29 13.37 15.26 -17.42
C ARG A 29 14.44 15.54 -16.37
N MET A 30 14.78 14.59 -15.56
CA MET A 30 15.67 14.74 -14.40
C MET A 30 16.62 13.57 -14.30
N ARG A 31 17.78 13.79 -13.71
CA ARG A 31 18.70 12.70 -13.34
C ARG A 31 18.18 12.02 -12.09
N VAL A 32 17.55 10.86 -12.27
CA VAL A 32 16.87 10.11 -11.20
C VAL A 32 17.64 8.83 -10.85
N LEU A 33 17.84 8.59 -9.55
CA LEU A 33 18.24 7.30 -8.99
C LEU A 33 17.07 6.70 -8.20
N LEU A 34 16.66 5.49 -8.53
CA LEU A 34 15.72 4.70 -7.75
C LEU A 34 16.46 3.58 -7.02
N VAL A 35 16.31 3.52 -5.69
CA VAL A 35 16.90 2.52 -4.81
C VAL A 35 15.81 1.60 -4.28
N GLU A 36 15.90 0.30 -4.58
CA GLU A 36 14.93 -0.71 -4.11
C GLU A 36 15.67 -1.89 -3.45
N ARG A 37 15.26 -2.27 -2.27
CA ARG A 37 15.87 -3.37 -1.51
C ARG A 37 15.58 -4.75 -2.07
N ARG A 38 14.46 -4.93 -2.78
CA ARG A 38 14.10 -6.19 -3.44
C ARG A 38 14.86 -6.34 -4.76
N ARG A 39 15.10 -7.58 -5.14
CA ARG A 39 15.74 -7.92 -6.42
C ARG A 39 14.69 -8.04 -7.54
N LEU A 40 14.04 -6.92 -7.87
CA LEU A 40 13.02 -6.88 -8.93
C LEU A 40 13.62 -7.04 -10.35
N ASP A 41 14.93 -7.05 -10.47
CA ASP A 41 15.71 -7.36 -11.68
C ASP A 41 15.87 -8.85 -11.96
N ARG A 42 15.53 -9.72 -11.00
CA ARG A 42 15.58 -11.20 -11.15
C ARG A 42 14.19 -11.76 -11.40
N ALA A 43 14.12 -13.02 -11.87
CA ALA A 43 12.84 -13.71 -12.04
C ALA A 43 11.97 -13.67 -10.77
N PRO A 44 10.62 -13.64 -10.90
CA PRO A 44 9.72 -13.78 -9.77
C PRO A 44 9.98 -15.09 -9.03
N GLY A 45 9.80 -15.10 -7.72
CA GLY A 45 10.02 -16.31 -6.89
C GLY A 45 10.57 -16.02 -5.51
N GLY A 46 10.75 -14.73 -5.18
CA GLY A 46 11.06 -14.30 -3.81
C GLY A 46 9.81 -14.10 -2.96
N VAL A 47 10.02 -13.78 -1.69
CA VAL A 47 8.92 -13.30 -0.82
C VAL A 47 8.49 -11.93 -1.32
N GLY A 48 7.38 -11.88 -2.04
CA GLY A 48 6.74 -10.66 -2.50
C GLY A 48 6.34 -9.74 -1.33
N LYS A 49 5.86 -8.54 -1.62
CA LYS A 49 5.24 -7.72 -0.58
C LYS A 49 3.92 -8.35 -0.17
N CYS A 50 3.76 -8.71 1.09
CA CYS A 50 2.48 -9.15 1.64
C CYS A 50 1.41 -8.07 1.37
N CYS A 51 0.45 -8.40 0.55
CA CYS A 51 -0.65 -7.51 0.15
C CYS A 51 -1.70 -8.33 -0.61
N GLY A 52 -2.98 -8.04 -0.40
CA GLY A 52 -4.07 -8.69 -1.13
C GLY A 52 -4.09 -8.46 -2.64
N GLY A 53 -3.32 -7.49 -3.15
CA GLY A 53 -3.22 -7.22 -4.60
C GLY A 53 -4.54 -6.76 -5.23
N LEU A 54 -5.40 -6.11 -4.47
CA LEU A 54 -6.67 -5.57 -4.97
C LEU A 54 -6.52 -4.09 -5.35
N LEU A 55 -6.79 -3.76 -6.62
CA LEU A 55 -6.90 -2.38 -7.08
C LEU A 55 -8.35 -1.93 -6.97
N ALA A 56 -8.60 -1.06 -6.01
CA ALA A 56 -9.89 -0.42 -5.82
C ALA A 56 -10.23 0.55 -6.98
N PRO A 57 -11.52 0.91 -7.18
CA PRO A 57 -11.95 1.84 -8.23
C PRO A 57 -11.14 3.14 -8.27
N ASP A 58 -10.83 3.73 -7.10
CA ASP A 58 -10.02 4.96 -7.02
C ASP A 58 -8.61 4.79 -7.62
N ALA A 59 -7.99 3.61 -7.48
CA ALA A 59 -6.68 3.31 -8.06
C ALA A 59 -6.78 3.02 -9.56
N GLN A 60 -7.83 2.32 -10.00
CA GLN A 60 -8.13 2.08 -11.41
C GLN A 60 -8.33 3.38 -12.15
N GLN A 61 -9.09 4.32 -11.56
CA GLN A 61 -9.31 5.64 -12.14
C GLN A 61 -7.99 6.38 -12.39
N VAL A 62 -7.06 6.37 -11.42
CA VAL A 62 -5.75 7.04 -11.63
C VAL A 62 -4.94 6.40 -12.74
N LEU A 63 -4.95 5.06 -12.85
CA LEU A 63 -4.28 4.39 -13.97
C LEU A 63 -4.91 4.78 -15.31
N ALA A 64 -6.23 4.85 -15.39
CA ALA A 64 -6.95 5.29 -16.59
C ALA A 64 -6.63 6.76 -16.95
N GLU A 65 -6.60 7.67 -15.97
CA GLU A 65 -6.18 9.08 -16.14
C GLU A 65 -4.76 9.21 -16.71
N LEU A 66 -3.89 8.22 -16.41
CA LEU A 66 -2.53 8.15 -16.93
C LEU A 66 -2.40 7.36 -18.25
N GLY A 67 -3.50 6.89 -18.82
CA GLY A 67 -3.51 6.06 -20.03
C GLY A 67 -2.89 4.68 -19.83
N LEU A 68 -2.91 4.14 -18.61
CA LEU A 68 -2.29 2.86 -18.27
C LEU A 68 -3.34 1.74 -18.16
N GLY A 69 -3.20 0.71 -19.00
CA GLY A 69 -3.91 -0.56 -18.87
C GLY A 69 -3.08 -1.58 -18.10
N VAL A 70 -3.66 -2.27 -17.14
CA VAL A 70 -2.99 -3.36 -16.41
C VAL A 70 -2.89 -4.58 -17.34
N PRO A 71 -1.67 -5.13 -17.60
CA PRO A 71 -1.51 -6.29 -18.46
C PRO A 71 -2.20 -7.54 -17.91
N LEU A 72 -2.69 -8.41 -18.79
CA LEU A 72 -3.31 -9.67 -18.40
C LEU A 72 -2.37 -10.55 -17.55
N SER A 73 -1.07 -10.53 -17.85
CA SER A 73 -0.05 -11.27 -17.10
C SER A 73 0.11 -10.82 -15.65
N VAL A 74 -0.42 -9.66 -15.28
CA VAL A 74 -0.42 -9.12 -13.91
C VAL A 74 -1.70 -9.49 -13.17
N LEU A 75 -2.78 -9.82 -13.90
CA LEU A 75 -4.05 -10.15 -13.28
C LEU A 75 -4.03 -11.53 -12.65
N SER A 76 -4.76 -11.67 -11.55
CA SER A 76 -5.03 -12.95 -10.89
C SER A 76 -6.54 -13.19 -10.88
N GLY A 77 -6.97 -14.43 -11.11
CA GLY A 77 -8.39 -14.78 -11.06
C GLY A 77 -8.92 -14.94 -9.63
N PRO A 78 -10.24 -14.85 -9.42
CA PRO A 78 -11.22 -14.17 -10.27
C PRO A 78 -11.15 -12.65 -10.13
N GLN A 79 -11.76 -11.89 -11.06
CA GLN A 79 -12.03 -10.47 -10.86
C GLN A 79 -13.23 -10.31 -9.95
N LEU A 80 -13.23 -9.27 -9.10
CA LEU A 80 -14.18 -9.18 -7.99
C LEU A 80 -15.11 -8.00 -8.18
N PHE A 81 -16.42 -8.28 -8.14
CA PHE A 81 -17.47 -7.29 -8.34
C PHE A 81 -18.25 -7.00 -7.07
N VAL A 82 -18.07 -7.82 -6.04
CA VAL A 82 -18.83 -7.79 -4.81
C VAL A 82 -17.90 -7.88 -3.61
N VAL A 83 -18.23 -7.13 -2.57
CA VAL A 83 -17.68 -7.26 -1.23
C VAL A 83 -18.72 -7.95 -0.35
N ARG A 84 -18.36 -9.08 0.24
CA ARG A 84 -19.09 -9.73 1.32
C ARG A 84 -18.65 -9.10 2.64
N SER A 85 -19.55 -8.46 3.36
CA SER A 85 -19.30 -7.89 4.69
C SER A 85 -19.90 -8.80 5.74
N ILE A 86 -19.06 -9.29 6.65
CA ILE A 86 -19.46 -10.15 7.77
C ILE A 86 -19.24 -9.38 9.07
N ASP A 87 -20.30 -9.15 9.83
CA ASP A 87 -20.26 -8.66 11.20
C ASP A 87 -20.51 -9.84 12.14
N ALA A 88 -19.42 -10.46 12.60
CA ALA A 88 -19.50 -11.65 13.45
C ALA A 88 -20.07 -11.35 14.84
N GLU A 89 -19.94 -10.10 15.32
CA GLU A 89 -20.48 -9.68 16.63
C GLU A 89 -22.02 -9.64 16.64
N HIS A 90 -22.64 -9.34 15.49
CA HIS A 90 -24.10 -9.26 15.36
C HIS A 90 -24.70 -10.39 14.52
N ASN A 91 -23.89 -11.33 14.05
CA ASN A 91 -24.26 -12.38 13.12
C ASN A 91 -25.00 -11.83 11.88
N LEU A 92 -24.42 -10.79 11.27
CA LEU A 92 -24.98 -10.13 10.09
C LEU A 92 -24.05 -10.33 8.91
N GLU A 93 -24.65 -10.53 7.76
CA GLU A 93 -23.97 -10.65 6.49
C GLU A 93 -24.66 -9.78 5.45
N ARG A 94 -23.88 -9.04 4.63
CA ARG A 94 -24.37 -8.20 3.55
C ARG A 94 -23.38 -8.19 2.40
N TYR A 95 -23.90 -8.02 1.22
CA TYR A 95 -23.11 -7.87 0.00
C TYR A 95 -23.23 -6.48 -0.54
N TYR A 96 -22.12 -5.91 -1.03
CA TYR A 96 -22.05 -4.57 -1.59
C TYR A 96 -21.36 -4.62 -2.95
N GLN A 97 -21.91 -3.93 -3.93
CA GLN A 97 -21.26 -3.80 -5.22
C GLN A 97 -19.99 -2.96 -5.09
N ARG A 98 -18.85 -3.54 -5.41
CA ARG A 98 -17.58 -2.84 -5.51
C ARG A 98 -16.64 -3.63 -6.41
N PHE A 99 -16.16 -2.96 -7.44
CA PHE A 99 -15.30 -3.57 -8.42
C PHE A 99 -13.83 -3.49 -8.00
N TYR A 100 -13.15 -4.63 -7.93
CA TYR A 100 -11.72 -4.72 -7.71
C TYR A 100 -11.05 -5.46 -8.87
N LEU A 101 -9.99 -4.87 -9.44
CA LEU A 101 -9.03 -5.64 -10.23
C LEU A 101 -8.15 -6.43 -9.27
N ASN A 102 -8.19 -7.75 -9.43
CA ASN A 102 -7.41 -8.69 -8.65
C ASN A 102 -6.09 -8.96 -9.36
N CYS A 103 -4.97 -8.65 -8.73
CA CYS A 103 -3.64 -8.69 -9.33
C CYS A 103 -2.67 -9.51 -8.48
N ASP A 104 -1.70 -10.15 -9.15
CA ASP A 104 -0.47 -10.57 -8.48
C ASP A 104 0.34 -9.33 -8.10
N ARG A 105 0.62 -9.19 -6.82
CA ARG A 105 1.24 -7.98 -6.30
C ARG A 105 2.71 -7.84 -6.70
N GLU A 106 3.45 -8.93 -6.84
CA GLU A 106 4.84 -8.89 -7.28
C GLU A 106 4.92 -8.50 -8.76
N LEU A 107 4.10 -9.13 -9.59
CA LEU A 107 4.03 -8.83 -11.03
C LEU A 107 3.55 -7.39 -11.27
N PHE A 108 2.62 -6.91 -10.45
CA PHE A 108 2.15 -5.52 -10.51
C PHE A 108 3.26 -4.51 -10.19
N ASP A 109 4.04 -4.74 -9.12
CA ASP A 109 5.16 -3.85 -8.77
C ASP A 109 6.24 -3.86 -9.86
N ARG A 110 6.54 -5.03 -10.46
CA ARG A 110 7.48 -5.15 -11.59
C ARG A 110 7.00 -4.42 -12.84
N TRP A 111 5.73 -4.57 -13.16
CA TRP A 111 5.13 -3.84 -14.26
C TRP A 111 5.23 -2.31 -14.05
N LEU A 112 4.91 -1.81 -12.86
CA LEU A 112 5.05 -0.38 -12.58
C LEU A 112 6.50 0.12 -12.73
N ILE A 113 7.48 -0.66 -12.29
CA ILE A 113 8.91 -0.35 -12.44
C ILE A 113 9.32 -0.31 -13.92
N SER A 114 8.81 -1.25 -14.74
CA SER A 114 9.13 -1.31 -16.17
C SER A 114 8.60 -0.11 -16.97
N LEU A 115 7.69 0.67 -16.41
CA LEU A 115 7.17 1.89 -17.02
C LEU A 115 8.09 3.11 -16.85
N ALA A 116 9.14 3.01 -16.06
CA ALA A 116 10.09 4.11 -15.89
C ALA A 116 10.95 4.30 -17.16
N PRO A 117 11.24 5.56 -17.55
CA PRO A 117 12.11 5.83 -18.70
C PRO A 117 13.51 5.22 -18.54
N GLY A 118 14.14 4.86 -19.65
CA GLY A 118 15.47 4.24 -19.66
C GLY A 118 16.61 5.11 -19.08
N GLY A 119 16.39 6.42 -18.91
CA GLY A 119 17.34 7.33 -18.24
C GLY A 119 17.31 7.26 -16.69
N VAL A 120 16.39 6.52 -16.10
CA VAL A 120 16.34 6.31 -14.65
C VAL A 120 17.36 5.26 -14.25
N GLU A 121 18.33 5.64 -13.42
CA GLU A 121 19.23 4.67 -12.81
C GLU A 121 18.49 3.89 -11.73
N MET A 122 18.52 2.56 -11.78
CA MET A 122 17.87 1.69 -10.81
C MET A 122 18.88 0.81 -10.12
N ARG A 123 18.87 0.81 -8.77
CA ARG A 123 19.70 -0.08 -7.94
C ARG A 123 18.80 -1.03 -7.15
N PHE A 124 18.72 -2.27 -7.60
CA PHE A 124 17.96 -3.34 -6.95
C PHE A 124 18.84 -4.12 -5.97
N GLY A 125 18.26 -4.61 -4.87
CA GLY A 125 19.01 -5.22 -3.77
C GLY A 125 19.79 -4.21 -2.92
N CYS A 126 19.59 -2.91 -3.19
CA CYS A 126 20.26 -1.80 -2.54
C CYS A 126 19.36 -1.18 -1.45
N ARG A 127 19.95 -0.81 -0.31
CA ARG A 127 19.21 -0.30 0.86
C ARG A 127 19.79 1.02 1.33
N LEU A 128 18.92 1.93 1.73
CA LEU A 128 19.32 3.10 2.50
C LEU A 128 19.79 2.65 3.89
N GLN A 129 20.93 3.17 4.34
CA GLN A 129 21.45 3.02 5.71
C GLN A 129 21.40 4.32 6.48
N GLY A 130 21.74 5.44 5.83
CA GLY A 130 21.77 6.76 6.43
C GLY A 130 21.41 7.85 5.43
N LEU A 131 21.02 9.00 5.94
CA LEU A 131 20.65 10.17 5.17
C LEU A 131 20.97 11.41 6.01
N GLU A 132 21.74 12.34 5.41
CA GLU A 132 22.12 13.60 6.04
C GLU A 132 21.81 14.78 5.11
N PRO A 133 20.89 15.68 5.49
CA PRO A 133 20.73 16.95 4.79
C PRO A 133 22.00 17.79 4.86
N ARG A 134 22.37 18.41 3.74
CA ARG A 134 23.49 19.36 3.58
C ARG A 134 22.94 20.67 2.99
N ASP A 135 23.73 21.71 3.00
CA ASP A 135 23.31 23.02 2.44
C ASP A 135 23.00 22.96 0.94
N ASP A 136 23.79 22.18 0.20
CA ASP A 136 23.69 22.04 -1.27
C ASP A 136 22.83 20.85 -1.71
N GLY A 137 22.45 19.94 -0.79
CA GLY A 137 21.70 18.73 -1.13
C GLY A 137 21.44 17.80 0.04
N VAL A 138 21.40 16.52 -0.27
CA VAL A 138 21.26 15.44 0.72
C VAL A 138 22.27 14.36 0.39
N GLU A 139 23.05 13.97 1.37
CA GLU A 139 23.95 12.82 1.27
C GLU A 139 23.24 11.55 1.74
N LEU A 140 23.36 10.48 0.97
CA LEU A 140 22.78 9.18 1.29
C LEU A 140 23.89 8.14 1.43
N ILE A 141 23.80 7.33 2.46
CA ILE A 141 24.62 6.13 2.65
C ILE A 141 23.77 4.94 2.23
N LEU A 142 24.22 4.26 1.19
CA LEU A 142 23.54 3.11 0.58
C LEU A 142 24.36 1.84 0.79
N ARG A 143 23.68 0.71 0.97
CA ARG A 143 24.29 -0.62 1.00
C ARG A 143 23.79 -1.43 -0.19
N ASP A 144 24.73 -1.82 -1.05
CA ASP A 144 24.52 -2.68 -2.21
C ASP A 144 25.26 -4.01 -1.99
N GLY A 145 24.52 -5.05 -1.60
CA GLY A 145 25.11 -6.28 -1.10
C GLY A 145 26.00 -6.02 0.12
N ASP A 146 27.31 -6.31 0.01
CA ASP A 146 28.30 -6.08 1.07
C ASP A 146 29.03 -4.74 0.94
N ARG A 147 28.77 -3.98 -0.12
CA ARG A 147 29.43 -2.69 -0.38
C ARG A 147 28.61 -1.54 0.16
N THR A 148 29.27 -0.61 0.83
CA THR A 148 28.68 0.69 1.18
C THR A 148 29.12 1.70 0.13
N CYS A 149 28.18 2.49 -0.37
CA CYS A 149 28.43 3.57 -1.30
C CYS A 149 27.62 4.81 -0.90
N THR A 150 28.05 5.97 -1.37
CA THR A 150 27.37 7.23 -1.17
C THR A 150 26.67 7.69 -2.44
N ALA A 151 25.58 8.42 -2.28
CA ALA A 151 24.92 9.14 -3.35
C ALA A 151 24.54 10.54 -2.86
N HIS A 152 24.51 11.52 -3.77
CA HIS A 152 24.16 12.90 -3.48
C HIS A 152 22.96 13.32 -4.33
N ALA A 153 21.99 14.00 -3.71
CA ALA A 153 20.75 14.41 -4.37
C ALA A 153 20.36 15.83 -3.98
N ARG A 154 19.77 16.57 -4.92
CA ARG A 154 19.11 17.85 -4.62
C ARG A 154 17.82 17.64 -3.83
N LEU A 155 17.09 16.56 -4.12
CA LEU A 155 15.88 16.14 -3.40
C LEU A 155 15.91 14.63 -3.16
N VAL A 156 15.56 14.20 -1.96
CA VAL A 156 15.33 12.79 -1.62
C VAL A 156 13.84 12.53 -1.40
N VAL A 157 13.36 11.41 -1.90
CA VAL A 157 11.97 10.98 -1.75
C VAL A 157 11.89 9.64 -1.06
N GLY A 158 11.31 9.63 0.14
CA GLY A 158 10.95 8.39 0.85
C GLY A 158 9.64 7.82 0.31
N ALA A 159 9.74 6.71 -0.42
CA ALA A 159 8.63 5.89 -0.90
C ALA A 159 8.72 4.45 -0.36
N ASP A 160 9.35 4.29 0.81
CA ASP A 160 9.78 3.04 1.45
C ASP A 160 8.71 2.42 2.37
N GLY A 161 7.46 2.89 2.27
CA GLY A 161 6.27 2.27 2.86
C GLY A 161 6.12 2.48 4.37
N ALA A 162 5.29 1.65 5.03
CA ALA A 162 4.91 1.81 6.43
C ALA A 162 6.10 1.87 7.41
N ASN A 163 7.17 1.14 7.12
CA ASN A 163 8.39 1.15 7.94
C ASN A 163 9.45 2.12 7.39
N SER A 164 9.04 3.26 6.89
CA SER A 164 9.93 4.23 6.25
C SER A 164 11.14 4.61 7.12
N LEU A 165 12.33 4.30 6.62
CA LEU A 165 13.58 4.73 7.25
C LEU A 165 13.81 6.22 7.00
N VAL A 166 13.49 6.71 5.79
CA VAL A 166 13.60 8.14 5.46
C VAL A 166 12.80 8.99 6.47
N ARG A 167 11.55 8.60 6.73
CA ARG A 167 10.70 9.30 7.72
C ARG A 167 11.31 9.27 9.13
N ARG A 168 11.85 8.11 9.55
CA ARG A 168 12.43 7.97 10.88
C ARG A 168 13.69 8.81 11.08
N LEU A 169 14.53 8.90 10.06
CA LEU A 169 15.77 9.66 10.12
C LEU A 169 15.52 11.17 10.09
N VAL A 170 14.62 11.64 9.21
CA VAL A 170 14.45 13.07 8.95
C VAL A 170 13.35 13.70 9.82
N PHE A 171 12.29 12.95 10.13
CA PHE A 171 11.13 13.45 10.86
C PHE A 171 10.82 12.61 12.12
N PRO A 172 11.80 12.38 13.03
CA PRO A 172 11.63 11.49 14.19
C PRO A 172 10.54 11.96 15.15
N ALA A 173 10.37 13.27 15.31
CA ALA A 173 9.38 13.89 16.20
C ALA A 173 7.97 14.00 15.59
N HIS A 174 7.83 13.74 14.27
CA HIS A 174 6.52 13.86 13.64
C HIS A 174 5.58 12.71 14.06
N PRO A 175 4.33 12.98 14.49
CA PRO A 175 3.39 11.97 14.93
C PRO A 175 3.20 10.87 13.87
N ARG A 176 3.14 9.61 14.31
CA ARG A 176 2.99 8.45 13.40
C ARG A 176 1.57 7.91 13.43
N PRO A 177 1.08 7.38 12.29
CA PRO A 177 -0.15 6.61 12.26
C PRO A 177 -0.08 5.39 13.17
N LYS A 178 -1.24 4.89 13.64
CA LYS A 178 -1.32 3.58 14.28
C LYS A 178 -0.80 2.52 13.32
N VAL A 179 0.04 1.62 13.84
CA VAL A 179 0.67 0.54 13.07
C VAL A 179 -0.07 -0.76 13.34
N TYR A 180 -0.34 -1.53 12.29
CA TYR A 180 -0.83 -2.88 12.36
C TYR A 180 0.14 -3.84 11.66
N LEU A 181 0.12 -5.09 12.07
CA LEU A 181 0.69 -6.20 11.33
C LEU A 181 -0.43 -6.79 10.45
N GLY A 182 -0.35 -6.57 9.15
CA GLY A 182 -1.17 -7.30 8.19
C GLY A 182 -0.60 -8.70 8.04
N LEU A 183 -1.23 -9.69 8.69
CA LEU A 183 -0.85 -11.09 8.59
C LEU A 183 -1.77 -11.78 7.58
N GLN A 184 -1.19 -12.60 6.70
CA GLN A 184 -1.91 -13.36 5.68
C GLN A 184 -1.48 -14.82 5.70
N GLU A 185 -2.47 -15.71 5.60
CA GLU A 185 -2.33 -17.15 5.40
C GLU A 185 -2.88 -17.49 4.02
N TRP A 186 -2.13 -18.28 3.25
CA TRP A 186 -2.54 -18.76 1.94
C TRP A 186 -2.99 -20.21 2.04
N TYR A 187 -4.20 -20.48 1.58
CA TYR A 187 -4.79 -21.80 1.58
C TYR A 187 -5.05 -22.31 0.16
N GLU A 188 -4.92 -23.62 -0.06
CA GLU A 188 -5.52 -24.24 -1.23
C GLU A 188 -7.02 -24.03 -1.21
N SER A 189 -7.63 -23.77 -2.36
CA SER A 189 -9.06 -23.55 -2.45
C SER A 189 -9.60 -24.07 -3.77
N ASP A 190 -10.52 -25.01 -3.68
CA ASP A 190 -11.26 -25.53 -4.84
C ASP A 190 -12.51 -24.67 -5.14
N ALA A 191 -12.87 -23.78 -4.24
CA ALA A 191 -14.05 -22.95 -4.35
C ALA A 191 -13.68 -21.59 -4.95
N ALA A 192 -14.17 -21.29 -6.14
CA ALA A 192 -14.14 -19.95 -6.72
C ALA A 192 -15.08 -19.04 -5.94
N LEU A 193 -14.60 -18.42 -4.86
CA LEU A 193 -15.37 -17.37 -4.18
C LEU A 193 -15.41 -16.13 -5.09
N PRO A 194 -16.60 -15.65 -5.49
CA PRO A 194 -16.71 -14.54 -6.45
C PRO A 194 -16.57 -13.16 -5.80
N TYR A 195 -16.11 -13.10 -4.55
CA TYR A 195 -16.08 -11.87 -3.77
C TYR A 195 -14.87 -11.79 -2.83
N PHE A 196 -14.48 -10.57 -2.55
CA PHE A 196 -13.67 -10.20 -1.40
C PHE A 196 -14.54 -10.18 -0.15
N SER A 197 -14.10 -10.76 0.96
CA SER A 197 -14.81 -10.64 2.24
C SER A 197 -14.10 -9.66 3.16
N ALA A 198 -14.86 -8.77 3.81
CA ALA A 198 -14.42 -7.95 4.93
C ALA A 198 -15.10 -8.47 6.20
N ILE A 199 -14.33 -8.89 7.19
CA ILE A 199 -14.81 -9.51 8.42
C ILE A 199 -14.53 -8.58 9.59
N PHE A 200 -15.56 -8.30 10.39
CA PHE A 200 -15.51 -7.47 11.58
C PHE A 200 -15.80 -8.33 12.82
N ASP A 201 -14.79 -8.51 13.65
CA ASP A 201 -14.86 -9.19 14.94
C ASP A 201 -13.78 -8.59 15.86
N ARG A 202 -14.18 -7.94 16.95
CA ARG A 202 -13.26 -7.34 17.92
C ARG A 202 -12.41 -8.37 18.66
N SER A 203 -12.88 -9.62 18.75
CA SER A 203 -12.05 -10.68 19.31
C SER A 203 -10.84 -11.00 18.45
N VAL A 204 -10.91 -10.69 17.14
CA VAL A 204 -9.79 -10.79 16.18
C VAL A 204 -9.01 -9.48 16.13
N THR A 205 -9.68 -8.37 15.80
CA THR A 205 -9.02 -7.06 15.61
C THR A 205 -9.99 -5.89 15.79
N ASP A 206 -9.50 -4.73 16.18
CA ASP A 206 -10.24 -3.47 16.18
C ASP A 206 -10.28 -2.79 14.80
N PHE A 207 -9.71 -3.44 13.78
CA PHE A 207 -9.76 -3.00 12.41
C PHE A 207 -10.64 -3.96 11.59
N TYR A 208 -10.08 -4.74 10.64
CA TYR A 208 -10.83 -5.77 9.94
C TYR A 208 -9.94 -6.92 9.50
N ALA A 209 -10.58 -8.06 9.26
CA ALA A 209 -9.98 -9.23 8.63
C ALA A 209 -10.59 -9.42 7.22
N TRP A 210 -9.97 -10.26 6.40
CA TRP A 210 -10.38 -10.43 5.00
C TRP A 210 -10.17 -11.84 4.47
N THR A 211 -10.94 -12.17 3.42
CA THR A 211 -10.60 -13.25 2.51
C THR A 211 -10.51 -12.72 1.08
N ILE A 212 -9.51 -13.19 0.32
CA ILE A 212 -9.29 -12.77 -1.07
C ILE A 212 -8.98 -14.02 -1.89
N PRO A 213 -9.82 -14.35 -2.90
CA PRO A 213 -9.51 -15.44 -3.82
C PRO A 213 -8.35 -15.05 -4.76
N LYS A 214 -7.48 -16.02 -5.04
CA LYS A 214 -6.28 -15.88 -5.89
C LYS A 214 -6.04 -17.14 -6.73
N GLY A 215 -6.73 -17.28 -7.87
CA GLY A 215 -6.67 -18.50 -8.64
C GLY A 215 -7.14 -19.68 -7.79
N ASP A 216 -6.31 -20.70 -7.66
CA ASP A 216 -6.56 -21.91 -6.87
C ASP A 216 -6.25 -21.75 -5.38
N HIS A 217 -6.20 -20.49 -4.90
CA HIS A 217 -5.86 -20.18 -3.53
C HIS A 217 -6.84 -19.20 -2.90
N LEU A 218 -6.95 -19.27 -1.58
CA LEU A 218 -7.65 -18.29 -0.76
C LEU A 218 -6.67 -17.65 0.21
N ILE A 219 -6.55 -16.33 0.14
CA ILE A 219 -5.84 -15.56 1.17
C ILE A 219 -6.82 -15.29 2.31
N VAL A 220 -6.43 -15.64 3.53
CA VAL A 220 -7.11 -15.26 4.78
C VAL A 220 -6.18 -14.34 5.54
N GLY A 221 -6.64 -13.16 5.95
CA GLY A 221 -5.76 -12.23 6.65
C GLY A 221 -6.49 -11.33 7.62
N ALA A 222 -5.71 -10.70 8.49
CA ALA A 222 -6.20 -9.72 9.44
C ALA A 222 -5.17 -8.61 9.68
N ALA A 223 -5.65 -7.39 9.93
CA ALA A 223 -4.83 -6.30 10.44
C ALA A 223 -4.77 -6.41 11.98
N LEU A 224 -3.70 -6.97 12.51
CA LEU A 224 -3.54 -7.25 13.93
C LEU A 224 -2.68 -6.16 14.60
N GLU A 225 -2.96 -5.86 15.86
CA GLU A 225 -2.07 -5.01 16.63
C GLU A 225 -0.70 -5.69 16.80
N PRO A 226 0.42 -4.95 16.64
CA PRO A 226 1.73 -5.48 16.96
C PRO A 226 1.77 -5.97 18.41
N ARG A 227 2.40 -7.11 18.65
CA ARG A 227 2.48 -7.80 19.97
C ARG A 227 1.18 -8.48 20.44
N ALA A 228 0.12 -8.52 19.63
CA ALA A 228 -1.02 -9.37 19.91
C ALA A 228 -0.64 -10.86 19.82
N ASP A 229 -1.45 -11.72 20.45
CA ASP A 229 -1.41 -13.16 20.16
C ASP A 229 -1.92 -13.41 18.73
N THR A 230 -1.01 -13.33 17.77
CA THR A 230 -1.35 -13.48 16.35
C THR A 230 -1.89 -14.87 16.03
N ALA A 231 -1.36 -15.92 16.69
CA ALA A 231 -1.80 -17.30 16.45
C ALA A 231 -3.23 -17.51 16.92
N GLY A 232 -3.57 -17.11 18.14
CA GLY A 232 -4.93 -17.20 18.68
C GLY A 232 -5.92 -16.33 17.90
N LYS A 233 -5.51 -15.12 17.48
CA LYS A 233 -6.33 -14.22 16.62
C LYS A 233 -6.65 -14.85 15.26
N MET A 234 -5.66 -15.47 14.62
CA MET A 234 -5.87 -16.16 13.35
C MET A 234 -6.70 -17.45 13.54
N ALA A 235 -6.52 -18.19 14.64
CA ALA A 235 -7.38 -19.32 14.97
C ALA A 235 -8.84 -18.88 15.11
N ARG A 236 -9.09 -17.81 15.85
CA ARG A 236 -10.43 -17.21 15.98
C ARG A 236 -11.02 -16.80 14.63
N LEU A 237 -10.23 -16.19 13.77
CA LEU A 237 -10.68 -15.82 12.41
C LEU A 237 -11.12 -17.06 11.61
N ARG A 238 -10.38 -18.16 11.68
CA ARG A 238 -10.75 -19.41 11.00
C ARG A 238 -12.08 -19.98 11.52
N GLU A 239 -12.34 -19.92 12.83
CA GLU A 239 -13.63 -20.31 13.42
C GLU A 239 -14.78 -19.45 12.88
N VAL A 240 -14.60 -18.13 12.83
CA VAL A 240 -15.58 -17.19 12.26
C VAL A 240 -15.88 -17.54 10.81
N LEU A 241 -14.83 -17.77 10.01
CA LEU A 241 -14.98 -18.13 8.59
C LEU A 241 -15.72 -19.46 8.42
N ALA A 242 -15.42 -20.47 9.22
CA ALA A 242 -16.10 -21.75 9.18
C ALA A 242 -17.59 -21.61 9.52
N ALA A 243 -17.93 -20.81 10.54
CA ALA A 243 -19.32 -20.51 10.91
C ALA A 243 -20.10 -19.80 9.79
N HIS A 244 -19.39 -19.07 8.89
CA HIS A 244 -19.96 -18.40 7.72
C HIS A 244 -19.78 -19.19 6.42
N GLY A 245 -19.55 -20.50 6.50
CA GLY A 245 -19.53 -21.41 5.36
C GLY A 245 -18.26 -21.37 4.51
N VAL A 246 -17.18 -20.72 4.98
CA VAL A 246 -15.90 -20.73 4.26
C VAL A 246 -15.12 -21.97 4.62
N ARG A 247 -14.85 -22.84 3.64
CA ARG A 247 -14.00 -24.03 3.78
C ARG A 247 -12.57 -23.66 3.43
N LEU A 248 -11.62 -23.97 4.33
CA LEU A 248 -10.20 -23.76 4.12
C LEU A 248 -9.54 -25.10 3.80
N GLY A 249 -8.77 -25.15 2.73
CA GLY A 249 -7.94 -26.28 2.37
C GLY A 249 -6.63 -26.34 3.18
N ARG A 250 -5.60 -26.92 2.58
CA ARG A 250 -4.26 -27.00 3.19
C ARG A 250 -3.61 -25.63 3.27
N LEU A 251 -3.05 -25.29 4.43
CA LEU A 251 -2.25 -24.08 4.60
C LEU A 251 -0.92 -24.22 3.84
N LEU A 252 -0.60 -23.24 3.00
CA LEU A 252 0.59 -23.25 2.15
C LEU A 252 1.71 -22.37 2.69
N ARG A 253 1.37 -21.15 3.13
CA ARG A 253 2.38 -20.18 3.60
C ARG A 253 1.75 -19.08 4.46
N HIS A 254 2.62 -18.42 5.24
CA HIS A 254 2.31 -17.22 6.00
C HIS A 254 3.10 -16.04 5.41
N GLU A 255 2.48 -14.88 5.41
CA GLU A 255 3.09 -13.62 5.01
C GLU A 255 2.69 -12.52 5.99
N GLY A 256 3.57 -11.53 6.17
CA GLY A 256 3.27 -10.39 7.03
C GLY A 256 3.90 -9.10 6.54
N ALA A 257 3.19 -8.00 6.71
CA ALA A 257 3.70 -6.66 6.46
C ALA A 257 3.11 -5.66 7.45
N LEU A 258 3.89 -4.64 7.80
CA LEU A 258 3.36 -3.51 8.53
C LEU A 258 2.46 -2.68 7.62
N LEU A 259 1.37 -2.18 8.17
CA LEU A 259 0.47 -1.24 7.53
C LEU A 259 0.09 -0.11 8.51
N HIS A 260 -0.14 1.06 7.96
CA HIS A 260 -0.57 2.23 8.72
C HIS A 260 -2.07 2.41 8.71
N ARG A 261 -2.60 2.92 9.83
CA ARG A 261 -3.96 3.44 9.91
C ARG A 261 -3.92 4.84 10.52
N PRO A 262 -3.99 5.90 9.71
CA PRO A 262 -4.10 7.26 10.21
C PRO A 262 -5.36 7.43 11.08
N GLN A 263 -5.22 8.06 12.22
CA GLN A 263 -6.31 8.37 13.15
C GLN A 263 -6.61 9.87 13.21
N GLN A 264 -5.66 10.68 12.74
CA GLN A 264 -5.79 12.14 12.67
C GLN A 264 -4.90 12.73 11.57
N LEU A 265 -5.26 13.89 11.06
CA LEU A 265 -4.54 14.55 9.96
C LEU A 265 -3.11 14.99 10.32
N GLY A 266 -2.84 15.24 11.61
CA GLY A 266 -1.50 15.57 12.10
C GLY A 266 -0.47 14.46 11.93
N GLN A 267 -0.92 13.21 11.66
CA GLN A 267 -0.03 12.08 11.41
C GLN A 267 0.48 11.98 9.96
N LEU A 268 -0.07 12.81 9.06
CA LEU A 268 0.33 12.85 7.65
C LEU A 268 1.57 13.73 7.49
N CYS A 269 2.65 13.16 6.98
CA CYS A 269 3.95 13.81 6.81
C CYS A 269 4.38 13.82 5.35
N PRO A 270 4.01 14.83 4.54
CA PRO A 270 4.47 14.92 3.16
C PRO A 270 5.95 15.28 3.02
N GLY A 271 6.62 15.66 4.11
CA GLY A 271 8.01 16.08 4.12
C GLY A 271 8.21 17.61 4.12
N SER A 272 9.46 18.02 4.15
CA SER A 272 9.90 19.43 4.11
C SER A 272 11.35 19.55 3.67
N GLY A 273 11.78 20.78 3.34
CA GLY A 273 13.16 21.06 2.91
C GLY A 273 13.51 20.29 1.63
N ARG A 274 14.57 19.50 1.71
CA ARG A 274 15.07 18.65 0.61
C ARG A 274 14.63 17.20 0.71
N VAL A 275 13.59 16.90 1.54
CA VAL A 275 13.06 15.54 1.69
C VAL A 275 11.55 15.55 1.59
N ALA A 276 11.00 14.76 0.65
CA ALA A 276 9.58 14.50 0.52
C ALA A 276 9.24 13.03 0.86
N LEU A 277 8.01 12.76 1.28
CA LEU A 277 7.52 11.42 1.56
C LEU A 277 6.28 11.12 0.71
N LEU A 278 6.20 9.92 0.13
CA LEU A 278 5.11 9.47 -0.73
C LEU A 278 4.41 8.23 -0.16
N GLY A 279 3.19 8.03 -0.59
CA GLY A 279 2.41 6.85 -0.26
C GLY A 279 2.38 6.62 1.25
N GLU A 280 2.50 5.38 1.67
CA GLU A 280 2.38 4.99 3.07
C GLU A 280 3.52 5.51 3.96
N ALA A 281 4.70 5.85 3.39
CA ALA A 281 5.77 6.52 4.12
C ALA A 281 5.34 7.90 4.65
N ALA A 282 4.51 8.61 3.90
CA ALA A 282 3.90 9.86 4.32
C ALA A 282 2.65 9.66 5.19
N GLY A 283 2.16 8.44 5.33
CA GLY A 283 0.87 8.13 5.96
C GLY A 283 -0.32 8.23 4.98
N TRP A 284 -0.08 8.30 3.66
CA TRP A 284 -1.12 8.31 2.65
C TRP A 284 -1.70 6.91 2.45
N ILE A 285 -2.71 6.57 3.22
CA ILE A 285 -3.47 5.32 3.17
C ILE A 285 -4.86 5.56 3.76
N SER A 286 -5.87 4.86 3.25
CA SER A 286 -7.24 4.97 3.75
C SER A 286 -7.37 4.50 5.20
N PRO A 287 -7.87 5.34 6.13
CA PRO A 287 -8.10 4.94 7.52
C PRO A 287 -9.25 3.95 7.69
N SER A 288 -10.11 3.80 6.68
CA SER A 288 -11.28 2.93 6.72
C SER A 288 -11.10 1.59 6.00
N SER A 289 -10.20 1.49 5.02
CA SER A 289 -10.08 0.28 4.19
C SER A 289 -8.65 -0.21 3.99
N ALA A 290 -7.64 0.47 4.56
CA ALA A 290 -6.22 0.22 4.31
C ALA A 290 -5.83 0.23 2.81
N GLU A 291 -6.68 0.77 1.93
CA GLU A 291 -6.35 0.97 0.52
C GLU A 291 -5.31 2.07 0.39
N GLY A 292 -4.14 1.73 -0.17
CA GLY A 292 -3.02 2.65 -0.30
C GLY A 292 -2.62 2.98 -1.74
N LEU A 293 -3.05 2.18 -2.75
CA LEU A 293 -2.57 2.31 -4.13
C LEU A 293 -2.97 3.63 -4.78
N SER A 294 -4.23 4.06 -4.65
CA SER A 294 -4.69 5.35 -5.18
C SER A 294 -3.93 6.53 -4.56
N TYR A 295 -3.68 6.47 -3.26
CA TYR A 295 -2.89 7.49 -2.57
C TYR A 295 -1.42 7.47 -2.98
N ALA A 296 -0.84 6.29 -3.21
CA ALA A 296 0.53 6.15 -3.70
C ALA A 296 0.67 6.84 -5.06
N PHE A 297 -0.25 6.59 -5.99
CA PHE A 297 -0.23 7.21 -7.32
C PHE A 297 -0.50 8.71 -7.25
N ARG A 298 -1.56 9.14 -6.57
CA ARG A 298 -1.90 10.57 -6.47
C ARG A 298 -0.82 11.39 -5.78
N SER A 299 -0.18 10.84 -4.74
CA SER A 299 0.96 11.53 -4.10
C SER A 299 2.18 11.63 -5.03
N ALA A 300 2.44 10.59 -5.84
CA ALA A 300 3.52 10.62 -6.84
C ALA A 300 3.24 11.66 -7.95
N ILE A 301 1.99 11.73 -8.43
CA ILE A 301 1.57 12.76 -9.42
C ILE A 301 1.75 14.15 -8.84
N ALA A 302 1.26 14.40 -7.62
CA ALA A 302 1.37 15.72 -6.98
C ALA A 302 2.84 16.16 -6.80
N LEU A 303 3.76 15.21 -6.48
CA LEU A 303 5.18 15.54 -6.40
C LEU A 303 5.80 15.72 -7.79
N ALA A 304 5.43 14.92 -8.79
CA ALA A 304 5.91 15.06 -10.16
C ALA A 304 5.51 16.41 -10.75
N ASP A 305 4.30 16.90 -10.46
CA ASP A 305 3.85 18.24 -10.83
C ASP A 305 4.66 19.34 -10.11
N ALA A 306 4.91 19.15 -8.81
CA ALA A 306 5.74 20.06 -8.01
C ALA A 306 7.21 20.12 -8.49
N LEU A 307 7.69 19.07 -9.18
CA LEU A 307 9.03 18.99 -9.76
C LEU A 307 9.15 19.64 -11.14
N ARG A 308 8.07 20.13 -11.75
CA ARG A 308 8.14 20.81 -13.07
C ARG A 308 9.04 22.03 -13.04
N ASP A 309 9.07 22.74 -11.91
CA ASP A 309 9.92 23.90 -11.68
C ASP A 309 11.27 23.53 -11.00
N GLY A 310 11.70 22.28 -11.15
CA GLY A 310 12.93 21.76 -10.57
C GLY A 310 12.79 21.25 -9.13
N PRO A 311 13.88 20.64 -8.60
CA PRO A 311 13.87 20.02 -7.27
C PRO A 311 13.87 21.02 -6.11
N ASP A 312 14.41 22.25 -6.32
CA ASP A 312 14.47 23.24 -5.26
C ASP A 312 13.06 23.75 -4.91
N GLY A 313 12.71 23.72 -3.63
CA GLY A 313 11.38 24.07 -3.14
C GLY A 313 10.27 23.07 -3.49
N ALA A 314 10.55 21.98 -4.20
CA ALA A 314 9.55 21.00 -4.63
C ALA A 314 8.80 20.37 -3.46
N ALA A 315 9.45 20.10 -2.32
CA ALA A 315 8.77 19.56 -1.14
C ALA A 315 7.71 20.52 -0.57
N ALA A 316 7.94 21.83 -0.64
CA ALA A 316 6.96 22.83 -0.20
C ALA A 316 5.77 22.91 -1.18
N ARG A 317 6.04 22.93 -2.50
CA ARG A 317 4.99 22.89 -3.55
C ARG A 317 4.16 21.61 -3.46
N TYR A 318 4.82 20.47 -3.26
CA TYR A 318 4.15 19.18 -3.06
C TYR A 318 3.23 19.20 -1.84
N ARG A 319 3.71 19.69 -0.70
CA ARG A 319 2.89 19.80 0.52
C ARG A 319 1.63 20.64 0.27
N ALA A 320 1.72 21.74 -0.44
CA ALA A 320 0.57 22.55 -0.83
C ALA A 320 -0.39 21.77 -1.75
N ALA A 321 0.14 21.02 -2.73
CA ALA A 321 -0.63 20.22 -3.67
C ALA A 321 -1.37 19.02 -3.01
N THR A 322 -0.96 18.58 -1.81
CA THR A 322 -1.61 17.44 -1.11
C THR A 322 -2.91 17.78 -0.40
N THR A 323 -3.45 18.99 -0.53
CA THR A 323 -4.69 19.41 0.15
C THR A 323 -5.88 18.51 -0.19
N SER A 324 -6.03 18.09 -1.44
CA SER A 324 -7.10 17.17 -1.87
C SER A 324 -6.99 15.80 -1.19
N LEU A 325 -5.77 15.25 -1.07
CA LEU A 325 -5.50 14.00 -0.36
C LEU A 325 -5.85 14.12 1.13
N ARG A 326 -5.46 15.23 1.77
CA ARG A 326 -5.78 15.49 3.18
C ARG A 326 -7.30 15.58 3.39
N ARG A 327 -8.03 16.27 2.51
CA ARG A 327 -9.51 16.34 2.56
C ARG A 327 -10.15 14.96 2.41
N ASN A 328 -9.66 14.15 1.48
CA ASN A 328 -10.17 12.80 1.28
C ASN A 328 -9.96 11.93 2.53
N ILE A 329 -8.78 11.98 3.16
CA ILE A 329 -8.51 11.27 4.42
C ILE A 329 -9.40 11.81 5.55
N ALA A 330 -9.60 13.13 5.65
CA ALA A 330 -10.50 13.72 6.65
C ALA A 330 -11.92 13.16 6.53
N LEU A 331 -12.47 13.11 5.32
CA LEU A 331 -13.79 12.52 5.06
C LEU A 331 -13.85 11.03 5.42
N LYS A 332 -12.79 10.28 5.14
CA LYS A 332 -12.72 8.85 5.51
C LYS A 332 -12.56 8.66 7.02
N LEU A 333 -11.87 9.55 7.73
CA LEU A 333 -11.81 9.55 9.19
C LEU A 333 -13.20 9.78 9.81
N LEU A 334 -13.97 10.74 9.28
CA LEU A 334 -15.36 10.98 9.73
C LEU A 334 -16.28 9.79 9.48
N LYS A 335 -16.06 9.03 8.41
CA LYS A 335 -16.83 7.83 8.08
C LYS A 335 -16.37 6.56 8.82
N SER A 336 -15.16 6.53 9.36
CA SER A 336 -14.60 5.34 10.02
C SER A 336 -15.46 4.78 11.16
N PRO A 337 -16.08 5.59 12.06
CA PRO A 337 -16.94 5.08 13.12
C PRO A 337 -18.12 4.24 12.62
N PHE A 338 -18.66 4.55 11.44
CA PHE A 338 -19.78 3.78 10.85
C PHE A 338 -19.38 2.33 10.47
N MET A 339 -18.11 2.08 10.26
CA MET A 339 -17.58 0.73 9.99
C MET A 339 -17.10 0.02 11.26
N TYR A 340 -16.50 0.78 12.18
CA TYR A 340 -15.74 0.20 13.30
C TYR A 340 -16.41 0.29 14.66
N ALA A 341 -17.44 1.15 14.84
CA ALA A 341 -18.30 1.11 16.03
C ALA A 341 -19.37 0.03 15.83
N PRO A 342 -19.41 -1.07 16.63
CA PRO A 342 -20.29 -2.22 16.36
C PRO A 342 -21.76 -1.83 16.26
N TRP A 343 -22.25 -0.99 17.18
CA TRP A 343 -23.65 -0.59 17.18
C TRP A 343 -24.05 0.18 15.90
N LEU A 344 -23.19 1.10 15.42
CA LEU A 344 -23.44 1.84 14.16
C LEU A 344 -23.40 0.91 12.95
N ARG A 345 -22.38 0.05 12.88
CA ARG A 345 -22.26 -0.97 11.83
C ARG A 345 -23.47 -1.87 11.80
N GLY A 346 -23.91 -2.37 12.98
CA GLY A 346 -25.10 -3.21 13.10
C GLY A 346 -26.37 -2.52 12.59
N VAL A 347 -26.58 -1.24 12.89
CA VAL A 347 -27.72 -0.46 12.38
C VAL A 347 -27.66 -0.35 10.85
N ILE A 348 -26.50 0.04 10.29
CA ILE A 348 -26.32 0.19 8.84
C ILE A 348 -26.55 -1.13 8.12
N MET A 349 -25.96 -2.22 8.61
CA MET A 349 -26.12 -3.52 7.96
C MET A 349 -27.55 -4.04 8.03
N ARG A 350 -28.29 -3.79 9.13
CA ARG A 350 -29.72 -4.15 9.21
C ARG A 350 -30.58 -3.30 8.28
N SER A 351 -30.25 -2.04 8.03
CA SER A 351 -31.01 -1.18 7.12
C SER A 351 -30.97 -1.64 5.66
N GLY A 352 -30.00 -2.50 5.28
CA GLY A 352 -29.81 -2.94 3.90
C GLY A 352 -29.36 -1.85 2.94
N LEU A 353 -28.99 -0.66 3.45
CA LEU A 353 -28.59 0.48 2.61
C LEU A 353 -27.41 0.11 1.69
N GLN A 354 -27.56 0.30 0.39
CA GLN A 354 -26.60 -0.07 -0.67
C GLN A 354 -26.27 -1.57 -0.73
N GLY A 355 -27.00 -2.43 -0.01
CA GLY A 355 -26.86 -3.87 -0.13
C GLY A 355 -27.36 -4.37 -1.49
N VAL A 356 -26.74 -5.44 -1.99
CA VAL A 356 -27.16 -6.18 -3.18
C VAL A 356 -27.45 -7.63 -2.81
N ASP A 357 -28.42 -8.23 -3.46
CA ASP A 357 -28.74 -9.63 -3.30
C ASP A 357 -27.87 -10.48 -4.25
N VAL A 358 -27.03 -11.32 -3.69
CA VAL A 358 -26.24 -12.28 -4.48
C VAL A 358 -27.03 -13.57 -4.58
N ARG A 359 -27.43 -13.93 -5.80
CA ARG A 359 -28.04 -15.24 -6.08
C ARG A 359 -26.92 -16.26 -6.14
N GLN A 360 -26.89 -17.18 -5.19
CA GLN A 360 -26.07 -18.38 -5.30
C GLN A 360 -26.74 -19.29 -6.32
N ALA A 361 -25.95 -19.85 -7.25
CA ALA A 361 -26.47 -20.90 -8.09
C ALA A 361 -26.89 -22.06 -7.15
N SER A 362 -28.14 -22.46 -7.22
CA SER A 362 -28.59 -23.71 -6.59
C SER A 362 -27.80 -24.85 -7.25
N GLU A 363 -27.08 -25.63 -6.45
CA GLU A 363 -26.42 -26.85 -6.88
C GLU A 363 -27.41 -27.83 -7.52
#